data_8288367321ee363236cce0ea65f7baa9
#
_entry.id   8288367321ee363236cce0ea65f7baa9
#
_cell.length_a   1.000
_cell.length_b   1.000
_cell.length_c   1.000
_cell.angle_alpha   90.00
_cell.angle_beta   90.00
_cell.angle_gamma   90.00
#
_symmetry.space_group_name_H-M   'P 1'
#
loop_
_entity.id
_entity.type
_entity.pdbx_description
1 polymer ?
#
loop_
_entity_poly.entity_id
_entity_poly.type
_entity_poly.pdbx_seq_one_letter_code
_entity_poly.pdbx_strand_id
1 'polypeptide(L)'
;MPEEPQSPVHVLLVHAFSRDMSVLADLAQHYASWGISDLTMDLNHSSIFENDPLQDVIDLGLLSAHISEGEPIIYVGHSAGAMRAIVSAVSDSNAIAILGLDLTDGAYEQTGGEFLALSNTPSLSIPLWGLLGEPSDCNAYGNGLDVYFESNHSNAISITEADHCDFELPTNFLCTFLCQGSNDLFSEDEINNVILNLSTAYLLHHSGIQDDAISMWVPGNDYYEGLIADGAIEQLTELEISSEIFSADRFALYPNYPNPFNPVTNIHYKIENNSYVKVHVTNVNGERIRNLINIYQSPGKHSIQWNGKDNNGNSVPSGIYFYTMTVDKFRKSDKMILIK
;
A
#
# COMPACT_ATOMS: atom_id res chain seq x y z
N MET A 1 -9.12 29.69 -5.08
CA MET A 1 -8.50 28.60 -5.84
C MET A 1 -7.51 29.24 -6.80
N PRO A 2 -6.34 28.69 -7.05
CA PRO A 2 -5.51 29.16 -8.15
C PRO A 2 -6.30 29.06 -9.45
N GLU A 3 -6.26 30.10 -10.28
CA GLU A 3 -7.00 30.13 -11.56
C GLU A 3 -6.29 29.29 -12.64
N GLU A 4 -5.02 28.89 -12.41
CA GLU A 4 -4.23 28.05 -13.30
C GLU A 4 -3.38 27.04 -12.48
N PRO A 5 -3.04 25.87 -13.04
CA PRO A 5 -2.12 24.92 -12.41
C PRO A 5 -0.76 25.57 -12.10
N GLN A 6 -0.19 25.21 -10.95
CA GLN A 6 1.12 25.75 -10.51
C GLN A 6 2.31 24.90 -11.00
N SER A 7 2.04 23.78 -11.66
CA SER A 7 3.05 22.85 -12.18
C SER A 7 2.62 22.31 -13.54
N PRO A 8 3.55 21.97 -14.45
CA PRO A 8 3.25 21.25 -15.68
C PRO A 8 2.93 19.76 -15.46
N VAL A 9 3.14 19.25 -14.24
CA VAL A 9 2.86 17.86 -13.89
C VAL A 9 1.36 17.61 -13.85
N HIS A 10 0.92 16.54 -14.51
CA HIS A 10 -0.48 16.10 -14.45
C HIS A 10 -0.63 14.92 -13.49
N VAL A 11 -1.73 14.88 -12.77
CA VAL A 11 -2.12 13.77 -11.90
C VAL A 11 -3.27 13.02 -12.54
N LEU A 12 -3.10 11.71 -12.76
CA LEU A 12 -4.14 10.84 -13.29
C LEU A 12 -4.73 10.01 -12.17
N LEU A 13 -6.00 10.29 -11.83
CA LEU A 13 -6.73 9.60 -10.76
C LEU A 13 -7.50 8.42 -11.33
N VAL A 14 -7.31 7.22 -10.77
CA VAL A 14 -7.84 5.96 -11.26
C VAL A 14 -8.74 5.32 -10.21
N HIS A 15 -10.03 5.18 -10.52
CA HIS A 15 -11.03 4.65 -9.58
C HIS A 15 -10.96 3.12 -9.39
N ALA A 16 -11.59 2.64 -8.32
CA ALA A 16 -11.67 1.24 -7.95
C ALA A 16 -12.51 0.39 -8.93
N PHE A 17 -12.42 -0.93 -8.78
CA PHE A 17 -13.26 -1.88 -9.50
C PHE A 17 -14.76 -1.65 -9.23
N SER A 18 -15.56 -1.69 -10.31
CA SER A 18 -17.02 -1.47 -10.27
C SER A 18 -17.44 -0.12 -9.67
N ARG A 19 -16.61 0.89 -9.89
CA ARG A 19 -16.85 2.30 -9.58
C ARG A 19 -16.85 3.13 -10.85
N ASP A 20 -17.05 4.41 -10.70
CA ASP A 20 -16.88 5.44 -11.73
C ASP A 20 -16.05 6.62 -11.15
N MET A 21 -15.71 7.56 -12.00
CA MET A 21 -14.86 8.70 -11.60
C MET A 21 -15.47 9.59 -10.51
N SER A 22 -16.79 9.52 -10.28
CA SER A 22 -17.47 10.39 -9.29
C SER A 22 -17.04 10.11 -7.85
N VAL A 23 -16.56 8.89 -7.55
CA VAL A 23 -16.05 8.54 -6.21
C VAL A 23 -14.70 9.19 -5.88
N LEU A 24 -14.05 9.82 -6.83
CA LEU A 24 -12.81 10.57 -6.66
C LEU A 24 -12.99 12.09 -6.81
N ALA A 25 -14.24 12.55 -6.98
CA ALA A 25 -14.51 13.95 -7.33
C ALA A 25 -14.07 14.95 -6.25
N ASP A 26 -14.30 14.64 -4.97
CA ASP A 26 -13.89 15.52 -3.86
C ASP A 26 -12.37 15.48 -3.64
N LEU A 27 -11.71 14.33 -3.87
CA LEU A 27 -10.25 14.22 -3.91
C LEU A 27 -9.68 15.12 -5.02
N ALA A 28 -10.19 15.00 -6.24
CA ALA A 28 -9.78 15.83 -7.37
C ALA A 28 -9.97 17.32 -7.07
N GLN A 29 -11.14 17.71 -6.54
CA GLN A 29 -11.38 19.10 -6.15
C GLN A 29 -10.44 19.57 -5.04
N HIS A 30 -10.13 18.72 -4.09
CA HIS A 30 -9.17 19.03 -3.03
C HIS A 30 -7.77 19.28 -3.62
N TYR A 31 -7.26 18.39 -4.47
CA TYR A 31 -5.94 18.54 -5.10
C TYR A 31 -5.88 19.79 -5.99
N ALA A 32 -6.91 20.03 -6.80
CA ALA A 32 -7.02 21.24 -7.59
C ALA A 32 -6.98 22.52 -6.74
N SER A 33 -7.50 22.50 -5.51
CA SER A 33 -7.45 23.64 -4.58
C SER A 33 -6.02 24.01 -4.16
N TRP A 34 -5.07 23.06 -4.27
CA TRP A 34 -3.64 23.22 -4.02
C TRP A 34 -2.84 23.57 -5.28
N GLY A 35 -3.51 23.74 -6.43
CA GLY A 35 -2.87 24.06 -7.71
C GLY A 35 -2.32 22.86 -8.47
N ILE A 36 -2.71 21.66 -8.07
CA ILE A 36 -2.40 20.41 -8.77
C ILE A 36 -3.35 20.27 -9.96
N SER A 37 -2.80 19.95 -11.14
CA SER A 37 -3.59 19.61 -12.32
C SER A 37 -3.93 18.13 -12.28
N ASP A 38 -5.18 17.78 -12.07
CA ASP A 38 -5.65 16.40 -12.00
C ASP A 38 -6.73 16.09 -13.04
N LEU A 39 -6.81 14.83 -13.40
CA LEU A 39 -7.80 14.27 -14.32
C LEU A 39 -8.27 12.91 -13.82
N THR A 40 -9.56 12.67 -13.93
CA THR A 40 -10.18 11.36 -13.71
C THR A 40 -10.85 10.87 -14.99
N MET A 41 -10.95 9.55 -15.14
CA MET A 41 -11.72 8.92 -16.23
C MET A 41 -12.47 7.70 -15.74
N ASP A 42 -13.57 7.37 -16.42
CA ASP A 42 -14.24 6.08 -16.23
C ASP A 42 -13.47 4.97 -16.94
N LEU A 43 -13.24 3.88 -16.22
CA LEU A 43 -12.66 2.65 -16.77
C LEU A 43 -13.78 1.77 -17.33
N ASN A 44 -13.83 1.62 -18.65
CA ASN A 44 -14.91 0.90 -19.31
C ASN A 44 -14.92 -0.60 -19.06
N HIS A 45 -13.75 -1.17 -18.72
CA HIS A 45 -13.55 -2.61 -18.51
C HIS A 45 -13.36 -2.97 -17.03
N SER A 46 -13.89 -2.15 -16.11
CA SER A 46 -13.76 -2.30 -14.66
C SER A 46 -15.11 -2.50 -13.97
N SER A 47 -15.89 -3.49 -14.39
CA SER A 47 -17.21 -3.78 -13.84
C SER A 47 -17.45 -5.27 -13.62
N ILE A 48 -18.49 -5.60 -12.85
CA ILE A 48 -18.91 -7.00 -12.64
C ILE A 48 -19.39 -7.71 -13.93
N PHE A 49 -19.72 -6.93 -14.97
CA PHE A 49 -20.18 -7.46 -16.26
C PHE A 49 -19.04 -7.57 -17.29
N GLU A 50 -18.05 -6.73 -17.17
CA GLU A 50 -16.89 -6.68 -18.05
C GLU A 50 -15.65 -6.29 -17.23
N ASN A 51 -14.71 -7.22 -17.10
CA ASN A 51 -13.48 -7.01 -16.34
C ASN A 51 -12.28 -7.41 -17.19
N ASP A 52 -11.67 -6.42 -17.84
CA ASP A 52 -10.41 -6.59 -18.58
C ASP A 52 -9.39 -5.55 -18.10
N PRO A 53 -8.63 -5.86 -17.04
CA PRO A 53 -7.66 -4.95 -16.48
C PRO A 53 -6.52 -4.59 -17.44
N LEU A 54 -6.20 -5.46 -18.41
CA LEU A 54 -5.15 -5.17 -19.39
C LEU A 54 -5.63 -4.15 -20.41
N GLN A 55 -6.91 -4.19 -20.80
CA GLN A 55 -7.46 -3.16 -21.67
C GLN A 55 -7.54 -1.81 -20.96
N ASP A 56 -7.97 -1.78 -19.69
CA ASP A 56 -7.94 -0.55 -18.89
C ASP A 56 -6.52 0.04 -18.79
N VAL A 57 -5.48 -0.78 -18.62
CA VAL A 57 -4.08 -0.36 -18.63
C VAL A 57 -3.67 0.28 -19.96
N ILE A 58 -4.10 -0.29 -21.08
CA ILE A 58 -3.85 0.26 -22.41
C ILE A 58 -4.55 1.62 -22.56
N ASP A 59 -5.81 1.72 -22.14
CA ASP A 59 -6.61 2.95 -22.23
C ASP A 59 -6.00 4.06 -21.34
N LEU A 60 -5.54 3.74 -20.14
CA LEU A 60 -4.81 4.66 -19.27
C LEU A 60 -3.51 5.15 -19.92
N GLY A 61 -2.74 4.28 -20.55
CA GLY A 61 -1.51 4.66 -21.27
C GLY A 61 -1.79 5.59 -22.46
N LEU A 62 -2.88 5.34 -23.19
CA LEU A 62 -3.31 6.24 -24.28
C LEU A 62 -3.76 7.60 -23.77
N LEU A 63 -4.50 7.63 -22.66
CA LEU A 63 -4.92 8.88 -22.02
C LEU A 63 -3.70 9.65 -21.51
N SER A 64 -2.79 9.00 -20.79
CA SER A 64 -1.54 9.61 -20.32
C SER A 64 -0.77 10.28 -21.47
N ALA A 65 -0.56 9.55 -22.57
CA ALA A 65 0.13 10.06 -23.74
C ALA A 65 -0.59 11.27 -24.37
N HIS A 66 -1.94 11.29 -24.30
CA HIS A 66 -2.73 12.38 -24.86
C HIS A 66 -2.70 13.65 -24.00
N ILE A 67 -2.81 13.50 -22.66
CA ILE A 67 -2.89 14.66 -21.76
C ILE A 67 -1.51 15.25 -21.43
N SER A 68 -0.47 14.40 -21.39
CA SER A 68 0.86 14.84 -21.01
C SER A 68 1.51 15.74 -22.06
N GLU A 69 1.26 15.49 -23.35
CA GLU A 69 1.99 16.14 -24.44
C GLU A 69 3.53 16.11 -24.21
N GLY A 70 4.01 15.12 -23.43
CA GLY A 70 5.42 14.98 -23.02
C GLY A 70 5.76 15.52 -21.63
N GLU A 71 4.82 16.15 -20.93
CA GLU A 71 4.98 16.59 -19.54
C GLU A 71 4.86 15.41 -18.57
N PRO A 72 5.41 15.52 -17.34
CA PRO A 72 5.40 14.45 -16.36
C PRO A 72 3.99 14.09 -15.84
N ILE A 73 3.81 12.79 -15.53
CA ILE A 73 2.57 12.23 -14.99
C ILE A 73 2.82 11.60 -13.64
N ILE A 74 1.94 11.89 -12.68
CA ILE A 74 1.80 11.14 -11.42
C ILE A 74 0.53 10.31 -11.50
N TYR A 75 0.65 9.01 -11.25
CA TYR A 75 -0.51 8.12 -11.16
C TYR A 75 -0.99 8.02 -9.72
N VAL A 76 -2.28 8.20 -9.49
CA VAL A 76 -2.93 7.96 -8.20
C VAL A 76 -4.07 6.98 -8.42
N GLY A 77 -4.09 5.88 -7.71
CA GLY A 77 -5.15 4.89 -7.88
C GLY A 77 -5.72 4.40 -6.57
N HIS A 78 -7.03 4.18 -6.55
CA HIS A 78 -7.71 3.53 -5.43
C HIS A 78 -7.97 2.05 -5.74
N SER A 79 -7.69 1.16 -4.77
CA SER A 79 -8.02 -0.26 -4.87
C SER A 79 -7.42 -0.92 -6.12
N ALA A 80 -8.22 -1.59 -6.92
CA ALA A 80 -7.85 -2.15 -8.22
C ALA A 80 -7.45 -1.07 -9.25
N GLY A 81 -7.83 0.19 -9.05
CA GLY A 81 -7.31 1.33 -9.81
C GLY A 81 -5.84 1.59 -9.55
N ALA A 82 -5.37 1.38 -8.32
CA ALA A 82 -3.95 1.48 -7.97
C ALA A 82 -3.12 0.39 -8.68
N MET A 83 -3.63 -0.83 -8.76
CA MET A 83 -3.00 -1.89 -9.55
C MET A 83 -2.86 -1.49 -11.03
N ARG A 84 -3.93 -0.94 -11.65
CA ARG A 84 -3.90 -0.47 -13.04
C ARG A 84 -2.93 0.69 -13.24
N ALA A 85 -2.89 1.63 -12.29
CA ALA A 85 -1.95 2.76 -12.27
C ALA A 85 -0.49 2.27 -12.27
N ILE A 86 -0.14 1.28 -11.42
CA ILE A 86 1.19 0.69 -11.35
C ILE A 86 1.57 0.06 -12.70
N VAL A 87 0.70 -0.79 -13.25
CA VAL A 87 0.99 -1.50 -14.51
C VAL A 87 1.13 -0.52 -15.68
N SER A 88 0.29 0.53 -15.74
CA SER A 88 0.39 1.58 -16.76
C SER A 88 1.70 2.35 -16.65
N ALA A 89 2.10 2.74 -15.43
CA ALA A 89 3.31 3.50 -15.19
C ALA A 89 4.60 2.77 -15.56
N VAL A 90 4.63 1.43 -15.52
CA VAL A 90 5.80 0.63 -15.97
C VAL A 90 6.16 0.90 -17.43
N SER A 91 5.16 1.14 -18.27
CA SER A 91 5.35 1.37 -19.71
C SER A 91 5.30 2.82 -20.11
N ASP A 92 4.98 3.73 -19.19
CA ASP A 92 4.86 5.17 -19.45
C ASP A 92 6.16 5.90 -19.11
N SER A 93 6.85 6.39 -20.13
CA SER A 93 8.10 7.16 -19.97
C SER A 93 7.90 8.53 -19.31
N ASN A 94 6.67 9.03 -19.24
CA ASN A 94 6.33 10.30 -18.59
C ASN A 94 5.94 10.09 -17.11
N ALA A 95 5.73 8.84 -16.67
CA ALA A 95 5.44 8.53 -15.28
C ALA A 95 6.63 8.87 -14.38
N ILE A 96 6.39 9.67 -13.34
CA ILE A 96 7.43 10.11 -12.40
C ILE A 96 7.20 9.62 -10.97
N ALA A 97 5.96 9.31 -10.60
CA ALA A 97 5.60 8.83 -9.26
C ALA A 97 4.25 8.11 -9.28
N ILE A 98 4.01 7.25 -8.29
CA ILE A 98 2.75 6.52 -8.12
C ILE A 98 2.33 6.58 -6.66
N LEU A 99 1.06 6.92 -6.41
CA LEU A 99 0.43 6.84 -5.10
C LEU A 99 -0.73 5.82 -5.15
N GLY A 100 -0.64 4.78 -4.33
CA GLY A 100 -1.73 3.83 -4.14
C GLY A 100 -2.56 4.20 -2.91
N LEU A 101 -3.86 4.24 -3.09
CA LEU A 101 -4.85 4.42 -2.03
C LEU A 101 -5.55 3.08 -1.82
N ASP A 102 -5.25 2.43 -0.72
CA ASP A 102 -5.71 1.08 -0.36
C ASP A 102 -5.63 0.07 -1.51
N LEU A 103 -4.44 -0.03 -2.11
CA LEU A 103 -4.14 -0.92 -3.24
C LEU A 103 -4.67 -2.33 -3.00
N THR A 104 -5.43 -2.81 -3.98
CA THR A 104 -5.85 -4.22 -4.05
C THR A 104 -5.33 -4.80 -5.36
N ASP A 105 -4.50 -5.83 -5.27
CA ASP A 105 -3.99 -6.55 -6.44
C ASP A 105 -4.79 -7.83 -6.68
N GLY A 106 -5.04 -8.17 -7.93
CA GLY A 106 -5.83 -9.33 -8.35
C GLY A 106 -5.08 -10.24 -9.30
N ALA A 107 -5.36 -11.55 -9.18
CA ALA A 107 -4.99 -12.53 -10.17
C ALA A 107 -6.13 -12.70 -11.16
N TYR A 108 -5.86 -12.50 -12.44
CA TYR A 108 -6.87 -12.51 -13.50
C TYR A 108 -6.61 -13.61 -14.52
N GLU A 109 -7.67 -14.18 -15.09
CA GLU A 109 -7.55 -15.23 -16.14
C GLU A 109 -6.78 -14.72 -17.36
N GLN A 110 -6.95 -13.45 -17.73
CA GLN A 110 -6.26 -12.80 -18.85
C GLN A 110 -4.74 -12.76 -18.68
N THR A 111 -4.26 -12.84 -17.44
CA THR A 111 -2.82 -12.84 -17.11
C THR A 111 -2.27 -14.22 -16.81
N GLY A 112 -3.05 -15.29 -17.03
CA GLY A 112 -2.67 -16.64 -16.64
C GLY A 112 -2.74 -16.90 -15.14
N GLY A 113 -3.47 -16.05 -14.40
CA GLY A 113 -3.63 -16.15 -12.94
C GLY A 113 -2.54 -15.43 -12.14
N GLU A 114 -1.75 -14.57 -12.76
CA GLU A 114 -0.74 -13.75 -12.08
C GLU A 114 -1.36 -12.48 -11.47
N PHE A 115 -0.84 -12.07 -10.33
CA PHE A 115 -1.11 -10.76 -9.71
C PHE A 115 -0.41 -9.67 -10.53
N LEU A 116 -1.20 -8.71 -11.05
CA LEU A 116 -0.70 -7.78 -12.05
C LEU A 116 0.28 -6.75 -11.48
N ALA A 117 -0.05 -6.10 -10.38
CA ALA A 117 0.84 -5.11 -9.79
C ALA A 117 2.11 -5.78 -9.26
N LEU A 118 1.98 -6.87 -8.50
CA LEU A 118 3.10 -7.60 -7.93
C LEU A 118 4.10 -8.06 -8.99
N SER A 119 3.60 -8.60 -10.12
CA SER A 119 4.45 -9.10 -11.20
C SER A 119 5.19 -7.98 -11.94
N ASN A 120 4.65 -6.76 -11.98
CA ASN A 120 5.20 -5.63 -12.72
C ASN A 120 6.05 -4.70 -11.85
N THR A 121 5.83 -4.66 -10.53
CA THR A 121 6.53 -3.79 -9.58
C THR A 121 8.06 -3.90 -9.62
N PRO A 122 8.71 -5.07 -9.79
CA PRO A 122 10.16 -5.14 -9.91
C PRO A 122 10.76 -4.35 -11.09
N SER A 123 9.94 -4.00 -12.09
CA SER A 123 10.34 -3.19 -13.24
C SER A 123 10.21 -1.68 -13.00
N LEU A 124 9.62 -1.25 -11.90
CA LEU A 124 9.46 0.17 -11.56
C LEU A 124 10.80 0.78 -11.12
N SER A 125 11.09 1.95 -11.66
CA SER A 125 12.25 2.77 -11.28
C SER A 125 11.85 4.12 -10.66
N ILE A 126 10.56 4.35 -10.44
CA ILE A 126 9.96 5.57 -9.89
C ILE A 126 9.38 5.29 -8.51
N PRO A 127 9.20 6.32 -7.65
CA PRO A 127 8.59 6.17 -6.34
C PRO A 127 7.18 5.55 -6.42
N LEU A 128 6.94 4.53 -5.61
CA LEU A 128 5.64 3.90 -5.40
C LEU A 128 5.29 3.97 -3.92
N TRP A 129 4.47 4.93 -3.53
CA TRP A 129 4.05 5.09 -2.14
C TRP A 129 2.58 4.75 -1.97
N GLY A 130 2.19 4.39 -0.75
CA GLY A 130 0.82 3.97 -0.49
C GLY A 130 0.31 4.26 0.90
N LEU A 131 -0.98 4.57 0.94
CA LEU A 131 -1.79 4.62 2.14
C LEU A 131 -2.70 3.39 2.11
N LEU A 132 -2.73 2.63 3.20
CA LEU A 132 -3.50 1.39 3.30
C LEU A 132 -4.49 1.50 4.46
N GLY A 133 -5.71 1.03 4.21
CA GLY A 133 -6.72 0.82 5.23
C GLY A 133 -6.53 -0.50 5.98
N GLU A 134 -7.42 -0.74 6.94
CA GLU A 134 -7.44 -2.00 7.66
C GLU A 134 -7.84 -3.16 6.75
N PRO A 135 -7.25 -4.34 6.97
CA PRO A 135 -7.54 -5.52 6.16
C PRO A 135 -8.99 -5.96 6.28
N SER A 136 -9.65 -6.08 5.13
CA SER A 136 -11.04 -6.51 5.03
C SER A 136 -11.25 -7.35 3.76
N ASP A 137 -12.45 -7.91 3.61
CA ASP A 137 -12.84 -8.56 2.35
C ASP A 137 -12.77 -7.59 1.15
N CYS A 138 -12.95 -6.29 1.39
CA CYS A 138 -13.00 -5.27 0.34
C CYS A 138 -11.64 -4.94 -0.26
N ASN A 139 -10.55 -5.05 0.52
CA ASN A 139 -9.19 -4.87 0.03
C ASN A 139 -8.39 -6.19 -0.05
N ALA A 140 -9.11 -7.31 -0.20
CA ALA A 140 -8.53 -8.66 -0.28
C ALA A 140 -7.56 -8.94 0.89
N TYR A 141 -7.95 -8.51 2.10
CA TYR A 141 -7.16 -8.64 3.34
C TYR A 141 -5.78 -7.98 3.24
N GLY A 142 -5.72 -6.82 2.57
CA GLY A 142 -4.51 -6.02 2.48
C GLY A 142 -3.43 -6.61 1.58
N ASN A 143 -3.81 -7.37 0.55
CA ASN A 143 -2.85 -8.02 -0.36
C ASN A 143 -1.97 -7.03 -1.14
N GLY A 144 -2.38 -5.77 -1.25
CA GLY A 144 -1.60 -4.71 -1.88
C GLY A 144 -0.27 -4.43 -1.18
N LEU A 145 -0.12 -4.80 0.10
CA LEU A 145 1.14 -4.58 0.82
C LEU A 145 2.33 -5.32 0.19
N ASP A 146 2.12 -6.53 -0.36
CA ASP A 146 3.17 -7.30 -1.01
C ASP A 146 3.79 -6.53 -2.18
N VAL A 147 3.00 -5.72 -2.89
CA VAL A 147 3.44 -4.87 -4.00
C VAL A 147 4.44 -3.81 -3.54
N TYR A 148 4.15 -3.13 -2.43
CA TYR A 148 5.08 -2.13 -1.87
C TYR A 148 6.34 -2.79 -1.33
N PHE A 149 6.21 -3.98 -0.77
CA PHE A 149 7.35 -4.72 -0.24
C PHE A 149 8.32 -5.18 -1.35
N GLU A 150 7.82 -5.54 -2.52
CA GLU A 150 8.65 -5.94 -3.68
C GLU A 150 9.29 -4.76 -4.42
N SER A 151 8.82 -3.53 -4.21
CA SER A 151 9.40 -2.34 -4.82
C SER A 151 10.65 -1.87 -4.06
N ASN A 152 11.68 -1.45 -4.80
CA ASN A 152 12.89 -0.85 -4.22
C ASN A 152 12.73 0.65 -3.90
N HIS A 153 11.66 1.28 -4.36
CA HIS A 153 11.38 2.72 -4.22
C HIS A 153 10.03 2.96 -3.56
N SER A 154 9.66 2.13 -2.59
CA SER A 154 8.33 2.18 -1.97
C SER A 154 8.36 2.74 -0.56
N ASN A 155 7.24 3.34 -0.20
CA ASN A 155 6.87 3.65 1.18
C ASN A 155 5.39 3.30 1.37
N ALA A 156 5.05 2.64 2.47
CA ALA A 156 3.67 2.27 2.77
C ALA A 156 3.34 2.56 4.24
N ILE A 157 2.23 3.26 4.44
CA ILE A 157 1.68 3.63 5.74
C ILE A 157 0.29 3.03 5.84
N SER A 158 0.00 2.33 6.94
CA SER A 158 -1.36 1.95 7.31
C SER A 158 -1.99 3.07 8.13
N ILE A 159 -3.25 3.37 7.85
CA ILE A 159 -4.06 4.32 8.61
C ILE A 159 -4.98 3.51 9.51
N THR A 160 -4.88 3.71 10.82
CA THR A 160 -5.66 3.00 11.83
C THR A 160 -7.14 3.29 11.66
N GLU A 161 -7.97 2.26 11.70
CA GLU A 161 -9.43 2.29 11.52
C GLU A 161 -9.91 2.79 10.15
N ALA A 162 -9.01 3.15 9.21
CA ALA A 162 -9.43 3.43 7.85
C ALA A 162 -9.96 2.16 7.19
N ASP A 163 -11.16 2.22 6.65
CA ASP A 163 -11.70 1.16 5.81
C ASP A 163 -11.45 1.43 4.32
N HIS A 164 -11.79 0.45 3.48
CA HIS A 164 -11.57 0.55 2.04
C HIS A 164 -12.27 1.74 1.39
N CYS A 165 -13.38 2.20 1.97
CA CYS A 165 -14.23 3.25 1.43
C CYS A 165 -13.79 4.65 1.84
N ASP A 166 -12.97 4.79 2.88
CA ASP A 166 -12.43 6.08 3.32
C ASP A 166 -11.51 6.71 2.27
N PHE A 167 -11.02 5.89 1.33
CA PHE A 167 -10.21 6.34 0.20
C PHE A 167 -11.03 6.79 -1.02
N GLU A 168 -12.37 6.73 -0.94
CA GLU A 168 -13.33 7.28 -1.90
C GLU A 168 -13.90 8.59 -1.34
N LEU A 169 -13.74 9.71 -2.03
CA LEU A 169 -14.33 10.98 -1.65
C LEU A 169 -15.04 11.62 -2.86
N PRO A 170 -16.37 11.66 -2.84
CA PRO A 170 -17.28 11.17 -1.80
C PRO A 170 -17.43 9.65 -1.82
N THR A 171 -17.48 9.03 -0.65
CA THR A 171 -17.86 7.61 -0.56
C THR A 171 -19.35 7.41 -0.86
N ASN A 172 -19.74 6.21 -1.28
CA ASN A 172 -21.14 5.88 -1.49
C ASN A 172 -21.67 4.93 -0.41
N PHE A 173 -23.00 5.00 -0.19
CA PHE A 173 -23.70 4.19 0.80
C PHE A 173 -23.42 2.68 0.67
N LEU A 174 -23.29 2.16 -0.56
CA LEU A 174 -23.08 0.73 -0.77
C LEU A 174 -21.67 0.32 -0.30
N CYS A 175 -20.67 1.14 -0.55
CA CYS A 175 -19.31 0.91 -0.07
C CYS A 175 -19.30 0.88 1.46
N THR A 176 -19.75 1.93 2.10
CA THR A 176 -19.83 2.02 3.56
C THR A 176 -20.56 0.84 4.17
N PHE A 177 -21.67 0.37 3.56
CA PHE A 177 -22.44 -0.76 4.07
C PHE A 177 -21.69 -2.11 3.96
N LEU A 178 -20.92 -2.31 2.89
CA LEU A 178 -20.25 -3.59 2.62
C LEU A 178 -18.87 -3.69 3.27
N CYS A 179 -18.19 -2.56 3.41
CA CYS A 179 -16.77 -2.48 3.77
C CYS A 179 -16.51 -1.75 5.10
N GLN A 180 -17.55 -1.46 5.86
CA GLN A 180 -17.48 -0.69 7.08
C GLN A 180 -16.51 -1.31 8.10
N GLY A 181 -15.49 -0.53 8.48
CA GLY A 181 -14.56 -0.82 9.57
C GLY A 181 -15.11 -0.44 10.96
N SER A 182 -14.24 -0.45 11.97
CA SER A 182 -14.54 0.11 13.30
C SER A 182 -14.07 1.56 13.34
N ASN A 183 -14.85 2.45 13.93
CA ASN A 183 -14.49 3.85 14.17
C ASN A 183 -14.60 4.14 15.68
N ASP A 184 -13.88 3.33 16.47
CA ASP A 184 -13.94 3.39 17.93
C ASP A 184 -12.92 4.38 18.52
N LEU A 185 -11.81 4.64 17.81
CA LEU A 185 -10.70 5.49 18.24
C LEU A 185 -10.67 6.83 17.49
N PHE A 186 -10.89 6.79 16.18
CA PHE A 186 -10.82 7.96 15.29
C PHE A 186 -12.16 8.17 14.58
N SER A 187 -12.56 9.42 14.43
CA SER A 187 -13.73 9.77 13.62
C SER A 187 -13.41 9.68 12.13
N GLU A 188 -14.44 9.52 11.30
CA GLU A 188 -14.33 9.55 9.84
C GLU A 188 -13.63 10.81 9.33
N ASP A 189 -13.90 11.98 9.94
CA ASP A 189 -13.24 13.24 9.59
C ASP A 189 -11.74 13.23 9.91
N GLU A 190 -11.31 12.59 11.00
CA GLU A 190 -9.90 12.48 11.37
C GLU A 190 -9.18 11.54 10.41
N ILE A 191 -9.76 10.40 10.06
CA ILE A 191 -9.24 9.45 9.08
C ILE A 191 -9.09 10.13 7.71
N ASN A 192 -10.15 10.77 7.22
CA ASN A 192 -10.15 11.49 5.96
C ASN A 192 -9.09 12.60 5.91
N ASN A 193 -8.90 13.34 7.02
CA ASN A 193 -7.86 14.36 7.11
C ASN A 193 -6.44 13.77 7.00
N VAL A 194 -6.19 12.60 7.57
CA VAL A 194 -4.89 11.91 7.42
C VAL A 194 -4.66 11.53 5.97
N ILE A 195 -5.67 10.92 5.31
CA ILE A 195 -5.59 10.55 3.89
C ILE A 195 -5.32 11.78 3.01
N LEU A 196 -6.11 12.84 3.18
CA LEU A 196 -5.97 14.07 2.40
C LEU A 196 -4.61 14.73 2.61
N ASN A 197 -4.15 14.88 3.86
CA ASN A 197 -2.90 15.55 4.15
C ASN A 197 -1.70 14.79 3.58
N LEU A 198 -1.63 13.48 3.81
CA LEU A 198 -0.51 12.66 3.33
C LEU A 198 -0.52 12.56 1.80
N SER A 199 -1.67 12.29 1.18
CA SER A 199 -1.76 12.21 -0.29
C SER A 199 -1.42 13.54 -0.95
N THR A 200 -1.92 14.67 -0.41
CA THR A 200 -1.61 16.01 -0.91
C THR A 200 -0.12 16.32 -0.78
N ALA A 201 0.49 16.00 0.37
CA ALA A 201 1.92 16.23 0.58
C ALA A 201 2.78 15.46 -0.43
N TYR A 202 2.42 14.21 -0.75
CA TYR A 202 3.06 13.42 -1.79
C TYR A 202 2.97 14.10 -3.17
N LEU A 203 1.77 14.54 -3.54
CA LEU A 203 1.53 15.20 -4.82
C LEU A 203 2.24 16.54 -4.93
N LEU A 204 2.22 17.36 -3.89
CA LEU A 204 2.90 18.67 -3.86
C LEU A 204 4.41 18.52 -4.06
N HIS A 205 5.01 17.50 -3.43
CA HIS A 205 6.44 17.22 -3.59
C HIS A 205 6.76 16.79 -5.02
N HIS A 206 6.09 15.74 -5.51
CA HIS A 206 6.41 15.16 -6.82
C HIS A 206 5.99 16.06 -8.01
N SER A 207 5.05 16.99 -7.81
CA SER A 207 4.73 18.02 -8.79
C SER A 207 5.67 19.23 -8.78
N GLY A 208 6.58 19.28 -7.80
CA GLY A 208 7.52 20.41 -7.65
C GLY A 208 6.85 21.71 -7.15
N ILE A 209 5.61 21.65 -6.67
CA ILE A 209 4.92 22.82 -6.10
C ILE A 209 5.48 23.14 -4.71
N GLN A 210 5.76 22.10 -3.91
CA GLN A 210 6.31 22.25 -2.55
C GLN A 210 7.25 21.08 -2.22
N ASP A 211 8.54 21.28 -2.40
CA ASP A 211 9.57 20.23 -2.28
C ASP A 211 9.65 19.60 -0.88
N ASP A 212 9.43 20.38 0.18
CA ASP A 212 9.53 19.91 1.56
C ASP A 212 8.25 19.22 2.08
N ALA A 213 7.16 19.21 1.30
CA ALA A 213 5.90 18.57 1.68
C ALA A 213 6.08 17.08 2.01
N ILE A 214 6.99 16.39 1.32
CA ILE A 214 7.28 14.96 1.54
C ILE A 214 7.75 14.65 2.97
N SER A 215 8.23 15.66 3.70
CA SER A 215 8.63 15.49 5.10
C SER A 215 7.50 15.00 6.00
N MET A 216 6.23 15.25 5.62
CA MET A 216 5.05 14.76 6.34
C MET A 216 4.91 13.22 6.34
N TRP A 217 5.67 12.53 5.51
CA TRP A 217 5.66 11.07 5.39
C TRP A 217 6.82 10.38 6.12
N VAL A 218 7.70 11.12 6.76
CA VAL A 218 8.95 10.57 7.27
C VAL A 218 9.20 10.97 8.72
N PRO A 219 9.91 10.14 9.50
CA PRO A 219 10.33 10.46 10.85
C PRO A 219 11.08 11.80 10.94
N GLY A 220 10.86 12.50 12.04
CA GLY A 220 11.46 13.82 12.30
C GLY A 220 10.59 15.01 11.91
N ASN A 221 9.44 14.78 11.27
CA ASN A 221 8.42 15.81 11.06
C ASN A 221 7.38 15.77 12.19
N ASP A 222 7.04 16.92 12.76
CA ASP A 222 6.11 17.00 13.91
C ASP A 222 4.73 16.39 13.60
N TYR A 223 4.24 16.52 12.35
CA TYR A 223 2.97 15.93 11.93
C TYR A 223 3.05 14.40 11.92
N TYR A 224 4.10 13.84 11.29
CA TYR A 224 4.32 12.39 11.24
C TYR A 224 4.47 11.80 12.65
N GLU A 225 5.30 12.42 13.50
CA GLU A 225 5.52 11.98 14.89
C GLU A 225 4.24 12.04 15.72
N GLY A 226 3.41 13.08 15.49
CA GLY A 226 2.09 13.20 16.11
C GLY A 226 1.18 12.04 15.75
N LEU A 227 1.06 11.70 14.46
CA LEU A 227 0.23 10.58 13.99
C LEU A 227 0.70 9.23 14.55
N ILE A 228 2.03 9.00 14.62
CA ILE A 228 2.60 7.79 15.23
C ILE A 228 2.31 7.75 16.73
N ALA A 229 2.48 8.86 17.45
CA ALA A 229 2.27 8.94 18.89
C ALA A 229 0.80 8.71 19.28
N ASP A 230 -0.13 9.22 18.47
CA ASP A 230 -1.57 9.03 18.65
C ASP A 230 -2.06 7.64 18.18
N GLY A 231 -1.19 6.88 17.51
CA GLY A 231 -1.53 5.57 16.94
C GLY A 231 -2.43 5.67 15.71
N ALA A 232 -2.50 6.84 15.06
CA ALA A 232 -3.32 7.06 13.88
C ALA A 232 -2.72 6.43 12.61
N ILE A 233 -1.41 6.21 12.59
CA ILE A 233 -0.72 5.54 11.48
C ILE A 233 0.30 4.50 11.98
N GLU A 234 0.59 3.52 11.12
CA GLU A 234 1.69 2.56 11.27
C GLU A 234 2.54 2.54 10.00
N GLN A 235 3.86 2.66 10.16
CA GLN A 235 4.81 2.52 9.07
C GLN A 235 5.01 1.05 8.73
N LEU A 236 4.67 0.65 7.49
CA LEU A 236 4.68 -0.76 7.05
C LEU A 236 5.96 -1.16 6.31
N THR A 237 6.63 -0.22 5.65
CA THR A 237 7.88 -0.46 4.92
C THR A 237 9.00 0.40 5.51
N GLU A 238 10.26 -0.04 5.38
CA GLU A 238 11.40 0.83 5.73
C GLU A 238 11.53 1.93 4.69
N LEU A 239 11.63 3.18 5.17
CA LEU A 239 12.00 4.30 4.34
C LEU A 239 13.48 4.18 3.96
N GLU A 240 13.80 3.98 2.69
CA GLU A 240 15.15 4.22 2.18
C GLU A 240 15.40 5.72 2.08
N ILE A 241 15.53 6.37 3.24
CA ILE A 241 16.14 7.71 3.28
C ILE A 241 17.62 7.50 2.95
N SER A 242 18.12 8.18 1.92
CA SER A 242 19.51 8.14 1.46
C SER A 242 20.44 8.19 2.67
N SER A 243 20.99 7.02 3.04
CA SER A 243 21.63 6.76 4.31
C SER A 243 23.10 7.09 4.23
N GLU A 244 23.46 8.31 4.61
CA GLU A 244 24.81 8.53 5.16
C GLU A 244 24.88 8.49 6.72
N ILE A 245 23.75 8.30 7.45
CA ILE A 245 23.74 8.51 8.91
C ILE A 245 23.31 7.30 9.75
N PHE A 246 22.75 6.22 9.21
CA PHE A 246 22.40 5.05 10.04
C PHE A 246 23.05 3.77 9.51
N SER A 247 23.86 3.14 10.35
CA SER A 247 24.31 1.76 10.16
C SER A 247 23.06 0.86 10.17
N ALA A 248 22.51 0.61 8.99
CA ALA A 248 21.37 -0.27 8.81
C ALA A 248 21.67 -1.64 9.43
N ASP A 249 20.79 -2.12 10.28
CA ASP A 249 20.81 -3.50 10.72
C ASP A 249 20.84 -4.39 9.49
N ARG A 250 21.81 -5.29 9.41
CA ARG A 250 22.03 -6.22 8.29
C ARG A 250 20.83 -7.16 8.07
N PHE A 251 19.86 -7.11 8.96
CA PHE A 251 18.66 -7.95 8.96
C PHE A 251 17.49 -7.16 9.53
N ALA A 252 16.35 -7.18 8.86
CA ALA A 252 15.11 -6.57 9.34
C ALA A 252 14.00 -7.63 9.46
N LEU A 253 13.14 -7.49 10.45
CA LEU A 253 11.86 -8.20 10.58
C LEU A 253 10.81 -7.13 10.74
N TYR A 254 9.83 -7.12 9.87
CA TYR A 254 8.76 -6.13 9.84
C TYR A 254 7.51 -6.62 10.56
N PRO A 255 6.62 -5.72 10.98
CA PRO A 255 5.29 -6.08 11.46
C PRO A 255 4.58 -6.99 10.46
N ASN A 256 3.86 -7.98 10.97
CA ASN A 256 3.02 -8.82 10.12
C ASN A 256 1.78 -8.06 9.67
N TYR A 257 1.37 -8.26 8.45
CA TYR A 257 0.18 -7.63 7.92
C TYR A 257 -0.69 -8.66 7.17
N PRO A 258 -2.01 -8.66 7.44
CA PRO A 258 -2.75 -7.89 8.43
C PRO A 258 -2.40 -8.24 9.89
N ASN A 259 -2.64 -7.29 10.83
CA ASN A 259 -2.57 -7.54 12.26
C ASN A 259 -3.52 -6.58 13.03
N PRO A 260 -4.66 -7.02 13.57
CA PRO A 260 -5.13 -8.41 13.68
C PRO A 260 -5.44 -9.10 12.34
N PHE A 261 -5.44 -10.45 12.31
CA PHE A 261 -5.65 -11.21 11.07
C PHE A 261 -6.65 -12.36 11.22
N ASN A 262 -7.30 -12.77 10.10
CA ASN A 262 -8.27 -13.87 10.04
C ASN A 262 -8.25 -14.58 8.67
N PRO A 263 -7.88 -15.85 8.57
CA PRO A 263 -6.90 -16.53 9.41
C PRO A 263 -5.46 -16.38 8.91
N VAL A 264 -5.21 -15.50 7.91
CA VAL A 264 -3.97 -15.39 7.15
C VAL A 264 -3.28 -14.06 7.41
N THR A 265 -1.96 -14.10 7.55
CA THR A 265 -1.12 -12.90 7.64
C THR A 265 0.21 -13.15 6.94
N ASN A 266 0.81 -12.08 6.39
CA ASN A 266 2.15 -12.10 5.80
C ASN A 266 3.16 -11.51 6.80
N ILE A 267 4.32 -12.13 6.87
CA ILE A 267 5.46 -11.68 7.68
C ILE A 267 6.58 -11.34 6.70
N HIS A 268 6.98 -10.08 6.65
CA HIS A 268 8.03 -9.59 5.79
C HIS A 268 9.35 -9.49 6.54
N TYR A 269 10.46 -9.74 5.86
CA TYR A 269 11.81 -9.57 6.41
C TYR A 269 12.83 -9.31 5.31
N LYS A 270 13.97 -8.71 5.68
CA LYS A 270 15.10 -8.41 4.79
C LYS A 270 16.35 -9.09 5.30
N ILE A 271 17.15 -9.61 4.39
CA ILE A 271 18.49 -10.11 4.66
C ILE A 271 19.47 -9.50 3.65
N GLU A 272 20.67 -9.10 4.10
CA GLU A 272 21.65 -8.45 3.23
C GLU A 272 22.73 -9.40 2.69
N ASN A 273 22.87 -10.58 3.29
CA ASN A 273 23.83 -11.58 2.86
C ASN A 273 23.19 -12.96 2.76
N ASN A 274 23.76 -13.84 1.95
CA ASN A 274 23.35 -15.25 1.94
C ASN A 274 23.40 -15.81 3.36
N SER A 275 22.24 -16.13 3.93
CA SER A 275 22.12 -16.48 5.34
C SER A 275 21.13 -17.62 5.56
N TYR A 276 21.33 -18.34 6.68
CA TYR A 276 20.39 -19.36 7.11
C TYR A 276 19.29 -18.75 7.97
N VAL A 277 18.09 -18.63 7.39
CA VAL A 277 16.94 -17.96 8.01
C VAL A 277 16.01 -18.98 8.66
N LYS A 278 15.61 -18.69 9.90
CA LYS A 278 14.57 -19.43 10.63
C LYS A 278 13.50 -18.45 11.07
N VAL A 279 12.25 -18.74 10.71
CA VAL A 279 11.09 -18.03 11.24
C VAL A 279 10.14 -19.05 11.86
N HIS A 280 9.68 -18.78 13.08
CA HIS A 280 8.74 -19.65 13.77
C HIS A 280 7.76 -18.85 14.60
N VAL A 281 6.61 -19.47 14.87
CA VAL A 281 5.52 -18.91 15.68
C VAL A 281 5.48 -19.58 17.03
N THR A 282 5.27 -18.80 18.11
CA THR A 282 5.03 -19.26 19.47
C THR A 282 3.75 -18.67 20.03
N ASN A 283 3.16 -19.33 21.03
CA ASN A 283 2.08 -18.74 21.83
C ASN A 283 2.64 -17.89 22.99
N VAL A 284 1.74 -17.32 23.80
CA VAL A 284 2.10 -16.49 24.97
C VAL A 284 2.91 -17.21 26.04
N ASN A 285 2.87 -18.54 26.07
CA ASN A 285 3.67 -19.37 26.99
C ASN A 285 5.07 -19.69 26.44
N GLY A 286 5.40 -19.22 25.22
CA GLY A 286 6.67 -19.52 24.55
C GLY A 286 6.70 -20.90 23.87
N GLU A 287 5.57 -21.63 23.84
CA GLU A 287 5.47 -22.92 23.17
C GLU A 287 5.47 -22.74 21.66
N ARG A 288 6.32 -23.52 20.95
CA ARG A 288 6.42 -23.44 19.49
C ARG A 288 5.19 -24.03 18.83
N ILE A 289 4.49 -23.20 18.07
CA ILE A 289 3.24 -23.54 17.35
C ILE A 289 3.57 -23.98 15.92
N ARG A 290 4.37 -23.18 15.19
CA ARG A 290 4.66 -23.43 13.78
C ARG A 290 6.10 -23.04 13.44
N ASN A 291 6.77 -23.89 12.65
CA ASN A 291 7.97 -23.48 11.92
C ASN A 291 7.52 -23.03 10.54
N LEU A 292 7.73 -21.76 10.21
CA LEU A 292 7.33 -21.18 8.93
C LEU A 292 8.40 -21.42 7.88
N ILE A 293 9.67 -21.11 8.20
CA ILE A 293 10.81 -21.30 7.31
C ILE A 293 12.06 -21.71 8.09
N ASN A 294 12.93 -22.50 7.46
CA ASN A 294 14.18 -22.95 8.01
C ASN A 294 15.11 -23.37 6.86
N ILE A 295 15.61 -22.36 6.09
CA ILE A 295 16.40 -22.58 4.86
C ILE A 295 17.48 -21.51 4.67
N TYR A 296 18.42 -21.78 3.75
CA TYR A 296 19.33 -20.77 3.21
C TYR A 296 18.60 -19.89 2.20
N GLN A 297 18.78 -18.57 2.31
CA GLN A 297 18.21 -17.57 1.40
C GLN A 297 19.27 -16.59 0.92
N SER A 298 19.08 -16.08 -0.32
CA SER A 298 19.86 -15.00 -0.92
C SER A 298 19.51 -13.64 -0.31
N PRO A 299 20.40 -12.63 -0.43
CA PRO A 299 20.08 -11.26 -0.05
C PRO A 299 18.79 -10.76 -0.72
N GLY A 300 18.04 -9.92 -0.02
CA GLY A 300 16.81 -9.31 -0.53
C GLY A 300 15.69 -9.24 0.51
N LYS A 301 14.55 -8.74 0.07
CA LYS A 301 13.30 -8.75 0.81
C LYS A 301 12.60 -10.09 0.59
N HIS A 302 11.99 -10.62 1.63
CA HIS A 302 11.31 -11.91 1.64
C HIS A 302 9.97 -11.79 2.35
N SER A 303 9.00 -12.59 1.89
CA SER A 303 7.69 -12.70 2.53
C SER A 303 7.39 -14.15 2.89
N ILE A 304 6.71 -14.38 4.00
CA ILE A 304 6.24 -15.70 4.42
C ILE A 304 4.86 -15.59 5.07
N GLN A 305 3.96 -16.47 4.65
CA GLN A 305 2.58 -16.46 5.10
C GLN A 305 2.35 -17.43 6.26
N TRP A 306 1.54 -17.02 7.25
CA TRP A 306 0.98 -17.90 8.26
C TRP A 306 -0.54 -17.89 8.21
N ASN A 307 -1.15 -19.07 8.21
CA ASN A 307 -2.58 -19.29 8.06
C ASN A 307 -3.27 -19.75 9.35
N GLY A 308 -2.74 -19.40 10.51
CA GLY A 308 -3.33 -19.75 11.81
C GLY A 308 -3.36 -21.25 12.10
N LYS A 309 -2.40 -22.04 11.55
CA LYS A 309 -2.31 -23.48 11.78
C LYS A 309 -0.99 -23.87 12.45
N ASP A 310 -1.04 -24.93 13.28
CA ASP A 310 0.13 -25.55 13.90
C ASP A 310 0.96 -26.39 12.89
N ASN A 311 2.05 -27.03 13.38
CA ASN A 311 2.87 -27.92 12.56
C ASN A 311 2.12 -29.16 12.04
N ASN A 312 1.03 -29.56 12.68
CA ASN A 312 0.20 -30.71 12.31
C ASN A 312 -0.93 -30.34 11.35
N GLY A 313 -1.07 -29.03 11.03
CA GLY A 313 -2.13 -28.52 10.16
C GLY A 313 -3.44 -28.24 10.90
N ASN A 314 -3.49 -28.33 12.22
CA ASN A 314 -4.67 -28.00 13.00
C ASN A 314 -4.77 -26.50 13.20
N SER A 315 -5.98 -25.96 13.13
CA SER A 315 -6.23 -24.55 13.42
C SER A 315 -5.98 -24.25 14.90
N VAL A 316 -5.22 -23.18 15.18
CA VAL A 316 -4.98 -22.71 16.54
C VAL A 316 -6.07 -21.74 17.00
N PRO A 317 -6.33 -21.57 18.31
CA PRO A 317 -7.34 -20.64 18.85
C PRO A 317 -7.05 -19.18 18.46
N SER A 318 -8.09 -18.32 18.49
CA SER A 318 -7.91 -16.88 18.52
C SER A 318 -7.06 -16.45 19.70
N GLY A 319 -6.18 -15.49 19.54
CA GLY A 319 -5.30 -15.03 20.61
C GLY A 319 -4.03 -14.37 20.11
N ILE A 320 -3.16 -14.03 21.07
CA ILE A 320 -1.87 -13.42 20.81
C ILE A 320 -0.83 -14.51 20.52
N TYR A 321 -0.08 -14.31 19.46
CA TYR A 321 1.06 -15.13 19.05
C TYR A 321 2.29 -14.23 18.83
N PHE A 322 3.47 -14.84 18.85
CA PHE A 322 4.73 -14.16 18.53
C PHE A 322 5.38 -14.90 17.39
N TYR A 323 5.94 -14.16 16.44
CA TYR A 323 6.83 -14.73 15.44
C TYR A 323 8.25 -14.26 15.71
N THR A 324 9.21 -15.14 15.50
CA THR A 324 10.61 -14.89 15.76
C THR A 324 11.44 -15.27 14.54
N MET A 325 12.16 -14.30 14.01
CA MET A 325 13.21 -14.51 13.00
C MET A 325 14.55 -14.67 13.68
N THR A 326 15.33 -15.63 13.21
CA THR A 326 16.72 -15.85 13.62
C THR A 326 17.58 -16.01 12.38
N VAL A 327 18.62 -15.19 12.26
CA VAL A 327 19.62 -15.22 11.20
C VAL A 327 20.99 -15.05 11.86
N ASP A 328 21.84 -16.05 11.82
CA ASP A 328 23.14 -16.06 12.53
C ASP A 328 22.98 -15.72 14.02
N LYS A 329 23.51 -14.56 14.45
CA LYS A 329 23.37 -14.04 15.82
C LYS A 329 22.20 -13.06 15.98
N PHE A 330 21.57 -12.63 14.87
CA PHE A 330 20.42 -11.75 14.89
C PHE A 330 19.18 -12.54 15.32
N ARG A 331 18.42 -11.95 16.22
CA ARG A 331 17.12 -12.48 16.64
C ARG A 331 16.17 -11.31 16.91
N LYS A 332 15.08 -11.27 16.16
CA LYS A 332 13.99 -10.30 16.37
C LYS A 332 12.66 -11.04 16.48
N SER A 333 11.81 -10.57 17.35
CA SER A 333 10.45 -11.13 17.56
C SER A 333 9.47 -9.99 17.54
N ASP A 334 8.27 -10.29 17.03
CA ASP A 334 7.16 -9.35 17.05
C ASP A 334 5.85 -10.07 17.38
N LYS A 335 4.81 -9.29 17.70
CA LYS A 335 3.51 -9.75 18.20
C LYS A 335 2.49 -9.72 17.07
N MET A 336 1.62 -10.72 17.01
CA MET A 336 0.48 -10.77 16.10
C MET A 336 -0.78 -11.27 16.81
N ILE A 337 -1.94 -10.86 16.32
CA ILE A 337 -3.26 -11.15 16.91
C ILE A 337 -4.10 -11.90 15.89
N LEU A 338 -4.42 -13.17 16.19
CA LEU A 338 -5.34 -13.98 15.40
C LEU A 338 -6.77 -13.80 15.92
N ILE A 339 -7.68 -13.43 15.03
CA ILE A 339 -9.12 -13.36 15.26
C ILE A 339 -9.81 -14.41 14.38
N LYS A 340 -10.82 -15.07 14.89
CA LYS A 340 -11.66 -16.01 14.12
C LYS A 340 -13.10 -15.61 14.23
#